data_94c94277c34a82a5a2ec827ccb99e014
#
_entry.id   94c94277c34a82a5a2ec827ccb99e014
#
_cell.length_a   1.000
_cell.length_b   1.000
_cell.length_c   1.000
_cell.angle_alpha   90.00
_cell.angle_beta   90.00
_cell.angle_gamma   90.00
#
_symmetry.space_group_name_H-M   'P 1'
#
loop_
_entity.id
_entity.type
_entity.pdbx_description
1 polymer ?
#
loop_
_entity_poly.entity_id
_entity_poly.type
_entity_poly.pdbx_seq_one_letter_code
_entity_poly.pdbx_strand_id
1 'polypeptide(L)'
;MISRRDLLILSGVLLAGCGRRRFRKLAAGDAILALGDSLTVGFGAPKGADYPAQLAQMVGRRVINGGVSGDTSAQALARLPDLLAQKPKLVVVSIGGNDFLQRQPESGTRENIRKMVAMIRAADVPAVLVAIPHFTTGALLGVVSEHPLYAELADELDVPLLQGAWADILGDKDLKSDAVHANTAGYRLFAEKLVGFLRKLGVV
;
A
#
# COMPACT_ATOMS: atom_id res chain seq x y z
N MET A 1 65.59 -4.79 -9.66
CA MET A 1 64.97 -4.06 -10.76
C MET A 1 63.55 -4.63 -10.93
N ILE A 2 62.59 -3.99 -10.32
CA ILE A 2 61.17 -4.42 -10.39
C ILE A 2 60.54 -3.65 -11.55
N SER A 3 59.99 -4.40 -12.50
CA SER A 3 59.41 -3.92 -13.75
C SER A 3 58.13 -3.13 -13.50
N ARG A 4 57.99 -1.98 -14.20
CA ARG A 4 56.85 -1.04 -14.10
C ARG A 4 55.57 -1.49 -14.82
N ARG A 5 55.26 -2.79 -14.84
CA ARG A 5 54.21 -3.29 -15.76
C ARG A 5 53.00 -3.99 -15.13
N ASP A 6 52.87 -4.05 -13.82
CA ASP A 6 51.75 -4.80 -13.23
C ASP A 6 51.02 -3.98 -12.17
N LEU A 7 50.37 -2.86 -12.55
CA LEU A 7 49.40 -2.20 -11.69
C LEU A 7 48.26 -1.58 -12.52
N LEU A 8 47.53 -2.43 -13.24
CA LEU A 8 46.17 -2.10 -13.68
C LEU A 8 45.20 -2.77 -12.70
N ILE A 9 44.99 -2.11 -11.56
CA ILE A 9 43.85 -2.41 -10.68
C ILE A 9 42.62 -1.94 -11.43
N LEU A 10 41.87 -2.92 -11.95
CA LEU A 10 40.58 -2.72 -12.56
C LEU A 10 39.61 -2.35 -11.42
N SER A 11 39.48 -1.05 -11.14
CA SER A 11 38.47 -0.50 -10.27
C SER A 11 37.12 -0.70 -10.94
N GLY A 12 36.52 -1.86 -10.75
CA GLY A 12 35.12 -2.13 -11.08
C GLY A 12 34.24 -1.26 -10.20
N VAL A 13 33.87 -0.09 -10.69
CA VAL A 13 32.79 0.70 -10.11
C VAL A 13 31.52 -0.13 -10.31
N LEU A 14 31.12 -0.83 -9.27
CA LEU A 14 29.75 -1.34 -9.14
C LEU A 14 28.83 -0.12 -9.11
N LEU A 15 28.39 0.31 -10.28
CA LEU A 15 27.21 1.15 -10.41
C LEU A 15 26.06 0.31 -9.84
N ALA A 16 25.81 0.43 -8.54
CA ALA A 16 24.54 0.07 -7.95
C ALA A 16 23.49 0.97 -8.61
N GLY A 17 23.00 0.53 -9.75
CA GLY A 17 21.89 1.18 -10.43
C GLY A 17 20.74 1.22 -9.47
N CYS A 18 20.35 2.42 -9.01
CA CYS A 18 19.02 2.69 -8.47
C CYS A 18 18.00 2.48 -9.61
N GLY A 19 17.85 1.23 -10.03
CA GLY A 19 16.84 0.84 -10.98
C GLY A 19 15.51 0.82 -10.23
N ARG A 20 14.58 1.73 -10.57
CA ARG A 20 13.16 1.55 -10.24
C ARG A 20 12.85 0.08 -10.45
N ARG A 21 12.48 -0.64 -9.38
CA ARG A 21 12.04 -2.04 -9.52
C ARG A 21 10.90 -2.06 -10.52
N ARG A 22 11.15 -2.64 -11.69
CA ARG A 22 10.11 -2.79 -12.71
C ARG A 22 9.07 -3.77 -12.16
N PHE A 23 7.85 -3.28 -12.02
CA PHE A 23 6.74 -4.17 -11.77
C PHE A 23 6.67 -5.19 -12.92
N ARG A 24 6.47 -6.46 -12.56
CA ARG A 24 6.21 -7.51 -13.55
C ARG A 24 4.72 -7.83 -13.57
N LYS A 25 4.24 -8.25 -14.71
CA LYS A 25 2.87 -8.76 -14.83
C LYS A 25 2.71 -10.02 -13.97
N LEU A 26 1.64 -10.05 -13.17
CA LEU A 26 1.33 -11.19 -12.31
C LEU A 26 0.87 -12.39 -13.15
N ALA A 27 1.40 -13.57 -12.83
CA ALA A 27 0.99 -14.83 -13.42
C ALA A 27 -0.31 -15.37 -12.79
N ALA A 28 -0.90 -16.40 -13.40
CA ALA A 28 -2.20 -16.94 -12.97
C ALA A 28 -2.23 -17.44 -11.51
N GLY A 29 -1.14 -17.93 -10.96
CA GLY A 29 -1.05 -18.41 -9.56
C GLY A 29 -0.57 -17.36 -8.55
N ASP A 30 -0.21 -16.17 -9.02
CA ASP A 30 0.31 -15.11 -8.14
C ASP A 30 -0.79 -14.51 -7.26
N ALA A 31 -0.42 -14.15 -6.03
CA ALA A 31 -1.31 -13.52 -5.08
C ALA A 31 -0.92 -12.06 -4.80
N ILE A 32 -1.91 -11.23 -4.56
CA ILE A 32 -1.77 -9.86 -4.06
C ILE A 32 -2.09 -9.89 -2.56
N LEU A 33 -1.27 -9.27 -1.72
CA LEU A 33 -1.59 -9.01 -0.33
C LEU A 33 -2.15 -7.59 -0.21
N ALA A 34 -3.36 -7.47 0.31
CA ALA A 34 -3.94 -6.21 0.75
C ALA A 34 -3.70 -6.08 2.26
N LEU A 35 -2.71 -5.29 2.66
CA LEU A 35 -2.37 -5.01 4.06
C LEU A 35 -3.07 -3.74 4.50
N GLY A 36 -3.84 -3.80 5.60
CA GLY A 36 -4.55 -2.62 6.08
C GLY A 36 -5.35 -2.86 7.35
N ASP A 37 -6.29 -1.98 7.58
CA ASP A 37 -7.18 -1.94 8.74
C ASP A 37 -8.63 -2.31 8.39
N SER A 38 -9.61 -1.66 9.01
CA SER A 38 -11.04 -1.87 8.77
C SER A 38 -11.47 -1.58 7.33
N LEU A 39 -10.83 -0.63 6.64
CA LEU A 39 -11.09 -0.37 5.22
C LEU A 39 -10.65 -1.55 4.34
N THR A 40 -9.64 -2.29 4.75
CA THR A 40 -9.22 -3.51 4.05
C THR A 40 -10.07 -4.72 4.42
N VAL A 41 -10.48 -4.84 5.69
CA VAL A 41 -11.47 -5.86 6.11
C VAL A 41 -12.77 -5.74 5.32
N GLY A 42 -13.17 -4.51 4.97
CA GLY A 42 -14.46 -4.22 4.35
C GLY A 42 -15.56 -3.93 5.38
N PHE A 43 -15.22 -3.29 6.52
CA PHE A 43 -16.19 -2.87 7.51
C PHE A 43 -17.29 -2.01 6.87
N GLY A 44 -18.55 -2.24 7.23
CA GLY A 44 -19.69 -1.52 6.63
C GLY A 44 -20.22 -2.14 5.33
N ALA A 45 -19.65 -3.25 4.85
CA ALA A 45 -20.14 -3.99 3.69
C ALA A 45 -20.39 -5.47 4.03
N PRO A 46 -21.28 -6.16 3.31
CA PRO A 46 -21.46 -7.60 3.46
C PRO A 46 -20.19 -8.38 3.13
N LYS A 47 -20.06 -9.59 3.69
CA LYS A 47 -18.93 -10.49 3.41
C LYS A 47 -18.76 -10.70 1.90
N GLY A 48 -17.54 -10.52 1.41
CA GLY A 48 -17.19 -10.66 -0.02
C GLY A 48 -17.48 -9.41 -0.85
N ALA A 49 -17.97 -8.33 -0.23
CA ALA A 49 -18.11 -7.02 -0.86
C ALA A 49 -16.98 -6.04 -0.46
N ASP A 50 -15.99 -6.52 0.30
CA ASP A 50 -14.75 -5.80 0.57
C ASP A 50 -13.93 -5.60 -0.71
N TYR A 51 -13.07 -4.57 -0.73
CA TYR A 51 -12.29 -4.29 -1.94
C TYR A 51 -11.30 -5.40 -2.31
N PRO A 52 -10.67 -6.15 -1.40
CA PRO A 52 -9.83 -7.29 -1.76
C PRO A 52 -10.58 -8.38 -2.53
N ALA A 53 -11.81 -8.72 -2.11
CA ALA A 53 -12.64 -9.70 -2.81
C ALA A 53 -13.06 -9.20 -4.20
N GLN A 54 -13.46 -7.93 -4.30
CA GLN A 54 -13.82 -7.32 -5.58
C GLN A 54 -12.60 -7.18 -6.51
N LEU A 55 -11.43 -6.80 -5.98
CA LEU A 55 -10.18 -6.77 -6.72
C LEU A 55 -9.86 -8.17 -7.28
N ALA A 56 -9.98 -9.21 -6.45
CA ALA A 56 -9.73 -10.59 -6.88
C ALA A 56 -10.59 -10.99 -8.09
N GLN A 57 -11.88 -10.64 -8.09
CA GLN A 57 -12.80 -10.87 -9.20
C GLN A 57 -12.39 -10.10 -10.46
N MET A 58 -12.04 -8.81 -10.32
CA MET A 58 -11.70 -7.94 -11.45
C MET A 58 -10.39 -8.32 -12.14
N VAL A 59 -9.40 -8.80 -11.37
CA VAL A 59 -8.08 -9.14 -11.93
C VAL A 59 -7.89 -10.63 -12.19
N GLY A 60 -8.82 -11.49 -11.75
CA GLY A 60 -8.70 -12.94 -11.89
C GLY A 60 -7.50 -13.51 -11.14
N ARG A 61 -7.17 -12.96 -9.96
CA ARG A 61 -6.03 -13.37 -9.13
C ARG A 61 -6.45 -13.53 -7.68
N ARG A 62 -5.74 -14.37 -6.93
CA ARG A 62 -5.93 -14.47 -5.50
C ARG A 62 -5.53 -13.15 -4.83
N VAL A 63 -6.41 -12.61 -3.99
CA VAL A 63 -6.09 -11.48 -3.11
C VAL A 63 -6.21 -11.96 -1.67
N ILE A 64 -5.14 -11.78 -0.92
CA ILE A 64 -5.10 -12.07 0.51
C ILE A 64 -5.61 -10.83 1.21
N ASN A 65 -6.77 -10.93 1.87
CA ASN A 65 -7.24 -9.86 2.74
C ASN A 65 -6.45 -9.91 4.06
N GLY A 66 -5.48 -9.01 4.18
CA GLY A 66 -4.64 -8.81 5.36
C GLY A 66 -5.12 -7.64 6.21
N GLY A 67 -6.40 -7.30 6.17
CA GLY A 67 -7.01 -6.28 7.03
C GLY A 67 -7.30 -6.79 8.43
N VAL A 68 -7.17 -5.91 9.43
CA VAL A 68 -7.67 -6.11 10.79
C VAL A 68 -8.28 -4.80 11.27
N SER A 69 -9.58 -4.85 11.65
CA SER A 69 -10.28 -3.64 12.10
C SER A 69 -9.61 -3.03 13.34
N GLY A 70 -9.40 -1.72 13.31
CA GLY A 70 -8.78 -0.99 14.40
C GLY A 70 -7.24 -0.99 14.37
N ASP A 71 -6.59 -1.76 13.50
CA ASP A 71 -5.13 -1.79 13.45
C ASP A 71 -4.52 -0.42 13.20
N THR A 72 -3.53 -0.11 14.01
CA THR A 72 -2.57 0.96 13.76
C THR A 72 -1.44 0.46 12.85
N SER A 73 -0.61 1.38 12.37
CA SER A 73 0.58 1.02 11.58
C SER A 73 1.53 0.08 12.33
N ALA A 74 1.66 0.23 13.65
CA ALA A 74 2.49 -0.65 14.48
C ALA A 74 1.95 -2.08 14.53
N GLN A 75 0.62 -2.24 14.68
CA GLN A 75 -0.02 -3.55 14.71
C GLN A 75 0.05 -4.25 13.36
N ALA A 76 -0.21 -3.52 12.26
CA ALA A 76 -0.06 -4.06 10.91
C ALA A 76 1.40 -4.48 10.60
N LEU A 77 2.40 -3.71 11.06
CA LEU A 77 3.81 -4.07 10.95
C LEU A 77 4.13 -5.38 11.70
N ALA A 78 3.60 -5.54 12.91
CA ALA A 78 3.87 -6.73 13.74
C ALA A 78 3.43 -8.04 13.08
N ARG A 79 2.32 -8.04 12.30
CA ARG A 79 1.78 -9.25 11.63
C ARG A 79 2.22 -9.40 10.18
N LEU A 80 2.97 -8.44 9.64
CA LEU A 80 3.45 -8.49 8.26
C LEU A 80 4.33 -9.70 7.94
N PRO A 81 5.23 -10.19 8.83
CA PRO A 81 6.02 -11.40 8.57
C PRO A 81 5.17 -12.63 8.22
N ASP A 82 4.10 -12.89 8.99
CA ASP A 82 3.20 -14.04 8.77
C ASP A 82 2.41 -13.89 7.46
N LEU A 83 2.06 -12.66 7.08
CA LEU A 83 1.40 -12.38 5.81
C LEU A 83 2.36 -12.57 4.63
N LEU A 84 3.62 -12.17 4.76
CA LEU A 84 4.66 -12.39 3.73
C LEU A 84 5.02 -13.88 3.58
N ALA A 85 4.89 -14.69 4.64
CA ALA A 85 5.07 -16.14 4.56
C ALA A 85 4.09 -16.83 3.60
N GLN A 86 2.96 -16.17 3.26
CA GLN A 86 2.01 -16.62 2.23
C GLN A 86 2.50 -16.35 0.79
N LYS A 87 3.71 -15.80 0.62
CA LYS A 87 4.43 -15.58 -0.64
C LYS A 87 3.64 -14.72 -1.65
N PRO A 88 3.09 -13.56 -1.25
CA PRO A 88 2.47 -12.65 -2.19
C PRO A 88 3.49 -12.17 -3.22
N LYS A 89 3.01 -11.72 -4.37
CA LYS A 89 3.85 -11.17 -5.46
C LYS A 89 3.66 -9.65 -5.63
N LEU A 90 2.77 -9.08 -4.84
CA LEU A 90 2.54 -7.66 -4.68
C LEU A 90 1.96 -7.41 -3.29
N VAL A 91 2.36 -6.33 -2.63
CA VAL A 91 1.70 -5.84 -1.40
C VAL A 91 1.11 -4.46 -1.67
N VAL A 92 -0.17 -4.32 -1.38
CA VAL A 92 -0.88 -3.03 -1.32
C VAL A 92 -0.96 -2.64 0.15
N VAL A 93 -0.34 -1.52 0.51
CA VAL A 93 -0.27 -1.01 1.90
C VAL A 93 -1.24 0.15 2.04
N SER A 94 -2.33 -0.07 2.79
CA SER A 94 -3.41 0.89 3.06
C SER A 94 -3.65 0.95 4.58
N ILE A 95 -2.82 1.69 5.31
CA ILE A 95 -2.76 1.69 6.78
C ILE A 95 -2.36 3.07 7.32
N GLY A 96 -2.74 3.36 8.56
CA GLY A 96 -2.36 4.58 9.29
C GLY A 96 -3.55 5.43 9.71
N GLY A 97 -4.76 5.13 9.21
CA GLY A 97 -5.97 5.86 9.60
C GLY A 97 -6.22 5.85 11.10
N ASN A 98 -6.05 4.71 11.74
CA ASN A 98 -6.23 4.58 13.19
C ASN A 98 -5.14 5.29 14.01
N ASP A 99 -3.92 5.42 13.49
CA ASP A 99 -2.86 6.20 14.14
C ASP A 99 -3.31 7.66 14.30
N PHE A 100 -3.85 8.26 13.23
CA PHE A 100 -4.35 9.63 13.24
C PHE A 100 -5.61 9.80 14.09
N LEU A 101 -6.57 8.87 14.00
CA LEU A 101 -7.78 8.89 14.83
C LEU A 101 -7.46 8.80 16.32
N GLN A 102 -6.45 8.02 16.68
CA GLN A 102 -5.95 7.87 18.04
C GLN A 102 -4.94 8.95 18.44
N ARG A 103 -4.67 9.93 17.56
CA ARG A 103 -3.72 11.04 17.78
C ARG A 103 -2.32 10.56 18.13
N GLN A 104 -1.89 9.44 17.54
CA GLN A 104 -0.52 8.97 17.69
C GLN A 104 0.46 9.91 16.97
N PRO A 105 1.71 10.02 17.41
CA PRO A 105 2.71 10.83 16.74
C PRO A 105 2.92 10.37 15.28
N GLU A 106 2.83 11.30 14.34
CA GLU A 106 3.04 11.03 12.90
C GLU A 106 4.39 10.36 12.62
N SER A 107 5.42 10.72 13.39
CA SER A 107 6.76 10.12 13.27
C SER A 107 6.74 8.60 13.48
N GLY A 108 5.87 8.10 14.36
CA GLY A 108 5.68 6.66 14.57
C GLY A 108 5.06 5.97 13.36
N THR A 109 3.99 6.55 12.81
CA THR A 109 3.34 6.05 11.59
C THR A 109 4.32 6.03 10.42
N ARG A 110 5.08 7.11 10.24
CA ARG A 110 6.12 7.24 9.21
C ARG A 110 7.17 6.13 9.32
N GLU A 111 7.70 5.92 10.52
CA GLU A 111 8.72 4.91 10.76
C GLU A 111 8.19 3.47 10.56
N ASN A 112 6.94 3.21 10.97
CA ASN A 112 6.32 1.91 10.77
C ASN A 112 6.12 1.60 9.28
N ILE A 113 5.67 2.57 8.48
CA ILE A 113 5.51 2.40 7.02
C ILE A 113 6.87 2.19 6.35
N ARG A 114 7.93 2.92 6.76
CA ARG A 114 9.31 2.66 6.29
C ARG A 114 9.74 1.21 6.53
N LYS A 115 9.53 0.73 7.76
CA LYS A 115 9.87 -0.66 8.13
C LYS A 115 9.07 -1.68 7.34
N MET A 116 7.77 -1.44 7.11
CA MET A 116 6.94 -2.30 6.25
C MET A 116 7.51 -2.39 4.84
N VAL A 117 7.79 -1.26 4.20
CA VAL A 117 8.35 -1.22 2.85
C VAL A 117 9.71 -1.89 2.79
N ALA A 118 10.57 -1.66 3.78
CA ALA A 118 11.87 -2.33 3.87
C ALA A 118 11.73 -3.85 4.00
N MET A 119 10.81 -4.33 4.85
CA MET A 119 10.55 -5.75 5.04
C MET A 119 9.96 -6.41 3.77
N ILE A 120 9.03 -5.74 3.09
CA ILE A 120 8.45 -6.20 1.82
C ILE A 120 9.54 -6.31 0.75
N ARG A 121 10.42 -5.32 0.67
CA ARG A 121 11.57 -5.33 -0.25
C ARG A 121 12.58 -6.43 0.06
N ALA A 122 12.84 -6.69 1.34
CA ALA A 122 13.73 -7.77 1.77
C ALA A 122 13.19 -9.16 1.39
N ALA A 123 11.86 -9.29 1.28
CA ALA A 123 11.19 -10.49 0.76
C ALA A 123 11.16 -10.57 -0.78
N ASP A 124 11.80 -9.64 -1.48
CA ASP A 124 11.79 -9.50 -2.94
C ASP A 124 10.39 -9.31 -3.55
N VAL A 125 9.51 -8.64 -2.83
CA VAL A 125 8.14 -8.32 -3.25
C VAL A 125 8.02 -6.82 -3.52
N PRO A 126 7.39 -6.39 -4.64
CA PRO A 126 7.05 -4.99 -4.85
C PRO A 126 5.92 -4.55 -3.92
N ALA A 127 5.96 -3.26 -3.53
CA ALA A 127 4.91 -2.62 -2.76
C ALA A 127 4.31 -1.45 -3.53
N VAL A 128 3.04 -1.16 -3.27
CA VAL A 128 2.38 0.10 -3.59
C VAL A 128 1.78 0.66 -2.32
N LEU A 129 1.85 1.98 -2.14
CA LEU A 129 1.19 2.68 -1.06
C LEU A 129 -0.18 3.19 -1.52
N VAL A 130 -1.10 3.29 -0.58
CA VAL A 130 -2.39 3.96 -0.74
C VAL A 130 -2.43 5.12 0.22
N ALA A 131 -2.74 6.31 -0.27
CA ALA A 131 -2.89 7.47 0.57
C ALA A 131 -4.16 7.36 1.43
N ILE A 132 -4.01 7.63 2.73
CA ILE A 132 -5.12 7.63 3.68
C ILE A 132 -5.59 9.07 3.90
N PRO A 133 -6.90 9.29 4.04
CA PRO A 133 -7.45 10.60 4.31
C PRO A 133 -6.90 11.21 5.60
N HIS A 134 -6.75 12.53 5.57
CA HIS A 134 -6.46 13.31 6.75
C HIS A 134 -7.78 13.60 7.48
N PHE A 135 -8.03 12.90 8.58
CA PHE A 135 -9.26 13.04 9.37
C PHE A 135 -9.23 14.35 10.17
N THR A 136 -9.62 15.44 9.53
CA THR A 136 -9.74 16.79 10.12
C THR A 136 -11.20 17.12 10.42
N THR A 137 -11.43 18.21 11.15
CA THR A 137 -12.79 18.76 11.33
C THR A 137 -13.46 19.12 10.00
N GLY A 138 -12.68 19.48 8.97
CA GLY A 138 -13.17 19.70 7.60
C GLY A 138 -13.73 18.44 6.94
N ALA A 139 -13.21 17.27 7.32
CA ALA A 139 -13.71 15.98 6.82
C ALA A 139 -15.15 15.72 7.28
N LEU A 140 -15.56 16.25 8.44
CA LEU A 140 -16.95 16.20 8.91
C LEU A 140 -17.89 17.03 8.05
N LEU A 141 -17.36 18.02 7.32
CA LEU A 141 -18.08 18.88 6.38
C LEU A 141 -17.97 18.40 4.93
N GLY A 142 -17.46 17.19 4.71
CA GLY A 142 -17.31 16.58 3.38
C GLY A 142 -16.07 17.01 2.60
N VAL A 143 -15.18 17.83 3.19
CA VAL A 143 -13.88 18.17 2.59
C VAL A 143 -12.83 17.17 3.07
N VAL A 144 -12.67 16.08 2.33
CA VAL A 144 -11.71 15.03 2.65
C VAL A 144 -10.48 15.22 1.78
N SER A 145 -9.32 15.49 2.39
CA SER A 145 -8.01 15.52 1.74
C SER A 145 -7.15 14.36 2.22
N GLU A 146 -6.13 14.04 1.46
CA GLU A 146 -5.15 13.02 1.86
C GLU A 146 -4.13 13.59 2.85
N HIS A 147 -3.62 12.72 3.70
CA HIS A 147 -2.54 13.11 4.61
C HIS A 147 -1.22 13.25 3.83
N PRO A 148 -0.49 14.39 3.95
CA PRO A 148 0.73 14.66 3.18
C PRO A 148 1.82 13.60 3.35
N LEU A 149 1.89 12.99 4.52
CA LEU A 149 2.83 11.91 4.87
C LEU A 149 2.99 10.85 3.78
N TYR A 150 1.90 10.47 3.08
CA TYR A 150 1.95 9.39 2.09
C TYR A 150 2.67 9.81 0.81
N ALA A 151 2.50 11.06 0.36
CA ALA A 151 3.22 11.59 -0.79
C ALA A 151 4.73 11.70 -0.47
N GLU A 152 5.07 12.22 0.70
CA GLU A 152 6.45 12.33 1.16
C GLU A 152 7.13 10.96 1.29
N LEU A 153 6.45 9.96 1.87
CA LEU A 153 6.97 8.61 1.99
C LEU A 153 7.10 7.90 0.64
N ALA A 154 6.15 8.10 -0.27
CA ALA A 154 6.21 7.51 -1.60
C ALA A 154 7.44 8.01 -2.37
N ASP A 155 7.72 9.31 -2.31
CA ASP A 155 8.89 9.93 -2.93
C ASP A 155 10.19 9.46 -2.24
N GLU A 156 10.24 9.50 -0.90
CA GLU A 156 11.39 9.07 -0.12
C GLU A 156 11.77 7.61 -0.38
N LEU A 157 10.75 6.75 -0.43
CA LEU A 157 10.94 5.32 -0.54
C LEU A 157 10.94 4.83 -2.00
N ASP A 158 10.76 5.70 -3.00
CA ASP A 158 10.58 5.32 -4.41
C ASP A 158 9.55 4.18 -4.57
N VAL A 159 8.33 4.40 -4.03
CA VAL A 159 7.21 3.46 -4.06
C VAL A 159 6.02 4.12 -4.73
N PRO A 160 5.36 3.49 -5.72
CA PRO A 160 4.15 4.05 -6.32
C PRO A 160 3.05 4.30 -5.30
N LEU A 161 2.38 5.44 -5.43
CA LEU A 161 1.29 5.87 -4.54
C LEU A 161 -0.04 5.96 -5.30
N LEU A 162 -1.04 5.26 -4.81
CA LEU A 162 -2.42 5.47 -5.23
C LEU A 162 -3.01 6.62 -4.42
N GLN A 163 -3.19 7.75 -5.08
CA GLN A 163 -3.78 8.97 -4.51
C GLN A 163 -5.25 9.11 -4.87
N GLY A 164 -5.99 9.90 -4.08
CA GLY A 164 -7.38 10.27 -4.29
C GLY A 164 -8.40 9.15 -4.02
N ALA A 165 -7.97 7.90 -3.92
CA ALA A 165 -8.93 6.80 -3.90
C ALA A 165 -9.85 6.81 -2.67
N TRP A 166 -9.29 6.87 -1.47
CA TRP A 166 -10.09 6.94 -0.25
C TRP A 166 -10.68 8.33 0.00
N ALA A 167 -9.97 9.40 -0.37
CA ALA A 167 -10.47 10.76 -0.20
C ALA A 167 -11.76 10.99 -1.00
N ASP A 168 -11.80 10.59 -2.27
CA ASP A 168 -12.99 10.70 -3.11
C ASP A 168 -14.17 9.90 -2.56
N ILE A 169 -13.91 8.66 -2.09
CA ILE A 169 -14.94 7.76 -1.56
C ILE A 169 -15.51 8.26 -0.23
N LEU A 170 -14.63 8.62 0.70
CA LEU A 170 -15.05 9.06 2.03
C LEU A 170 -15.56 10.52 2.05
N GLY A 171 -15.30 11.28 0.98
CA GLY A 171 -15.91 12.57 0.72
C GLY A 171 -17.35 12.49 0.19
N ASP A 172 -17.73 11.36 -0.42
CA ASP A 172 -19.06 11.15 -1.00
C ASP A 172 -19.97 10.38 -0.02
N LYS A 173 -21.11 11.00 0.35
CA LYS A 173 -22.08 10.40 1.29
C LYS A 173 -22.72 9.13 0.75
N ASP A 174 -22.82 8.96 -0.58
CA ASP A 174 -23.47 7.82 -1.20
C ASP A 174 -22.52 6.60 -1.31
N LEU A 175 -21.22 6.78 -1.03
CA LEU A 175 -20.19 5.75 -1.09
C LEU A 175 -19.70 5.26 0.28
N LYS A 176 -20.27 5.78 1.36
CA LYS A 176 -19.84 5.42 2.73
C LYS A 176 -20.99 4.86 3.57
N SER A 177 -20.62 4.04 4.56
CA SER A 177 -21.53 3.46 5.55
C SER A 177 -21.60 4.28 6.84
N ASP A 178 -20.48 4.98 7.16
CA ASP A 178 -20.36 5.87 8.30
C ASP A 178 -19.31 6.98 8.02
N ALA A 179 -18.82 7.66 9.05
CA ALA A 179 -17.91 8.79 8.88
C ALA A 179 -16.54 8.40 8.29
N VAL A 180 -16.09 7.15 8.47
CA VAL A 180 -14.73 6.71 8.14
C VAL A 180 -14.67 5.40 7.34
N HIS A 181 -15.83 4.78 7.05
CA HIS A 181 -15.89 3.53 6.31
C HIS A 181 -16.71 3.65 5.02
N ALA A 182 -16.25 2.95 3.99
CA ALA A 182 -16.98 2.83 2.74
C ALA A 182 -18.17 1.85 2.87
N ASN A 183 -19.14 1.99 1.99
CA ASN A 183 -20.17 0.97 1.76
C ASN A 183 -19.75 0.06 0.59
N THR A 184 -20.61 -0.88 0.20
CA THR A 184 -20.34 -1.81 -0.91
C THR A 184 -19.96 -1.09 -2.23
N ALA A 185 -20.65 0.00 -2.56
CA ALA A 185 -20.36 0.78 -3.77
C ALA A 185 -19.02 1.49 -3.66
N GLY A 186 -18.68 2.06 -2.49
CA GLY A 186 -17.39 2.68 -2.21
C GLY A 186 -16.23 1.69 -2.30
N TYR A 187 -16.37 0.49 -1.74
CA TYR A 187 -15.35 -0.55 -1.88
C TYR A 187 -15.16 -1.02 -3.32
N ARG A 188 -16.25 -1.07 -4.09
CA ARG A 188 -16.18 -1.39 -5.51
C ARG A 188 -15.41 -0.32 -6.28
N LEU A 189 -15.73 0.94 -6.06
CA LEU A 189 -15.04 2.06 -6.71
C LEU A 189 -13.56 2.08 -6.32
N PHE A 190 -13.22 1.78 -5.06
CA PHE A 190 -11.82 1.65 -4.65
C PHE A 190 -11.10 0.54 -5.43
N ALA A 191 -11.72 -0.65 -5.54
CA ALA A 191 -11.14 -1.75 -6.31
C ALA A 191 -10.94 -1.38 -7.78
N GLU A 192 -11.88 -0.68 -8.42
CA GLU A 192 -11.78 -0.18 -9.80
C GLU A 192 -10.61 0.81 -9.96
N LYS A 193 -10.47 1.78 -9.04
CA LYS A 193 -9.35 2.74 -9.03
C LYS A 193 -8.01 2.01 -8.86
N LEU A 194 -7.94 1.04 -7.94
CA LEU A 194 -6.74 0.24 -7.72
C LEU A 194 -6.39 -0.60 -8.96
N VAL A 195 -7.35 -1.24 -9.62
CA VAL A 195 -7.12 -1.96 -10.88
C VAL A 195 -6.56 -1.03 -11.95
N GLY A 196 -7.15 0.15 -12.14
CA GLY A 196 -6.65 1.15 -13.09
C GLY A 196 -5.21 1.56 -12.79
N PHE A 197 -4.87 1.73 -11.51
CA PHE A 197 -3.52 2.04 -11.07
C PHE A 197 -2.54 0.88 -11.33
N LEU A 198 -2.90 -0.35 -10.98
CA LEU A 198 -2.08 -1.53 -11.21
C LEU A 198 -1.85 -1.82 -12.70
N ARG A 199 -2.84 -1.52 -13.56
CA ARG A 199 -2.68 -1.59 -15.02
C ARG A 199 -1.65 -0.58 -15.54
N LYS A 200 -1.66 0.66 -15.05
CA LYS A 200 -0.66 1.68 -15.41
C LYS A 200 0.76 1.26 -14.99
N LEU A 201 0.90 0.48 -13.93
CA LEU A 201 2.17 -0.10 -13.49
C LEU A 201 2.56 -1.37 -14.26
N GLY A 202 1.70 -1.91 -15.12
CA GLY A 202 1.92 -3.15 -15.86
C GLY A 202 1.84 -4.42 -15.00
N VAL A 203 1.11 -4.37 -13.87
CA VAL A 203 0.99 -5.48 -12.90
C VAL A 203 -0.13 -6.45 -13.29
N VAL A 204 -1.25 -5.94 -13.79
CA VAL A 204 -2.46 -6.70 -14.16
C VAL A 204 -2.95 -6.35 -15.54
#